data_255276c3b7d5c7fdccfb2d5f72516f1b
#
_entry.id   255276c3b7d5c7fdccfb2d5f72516f1b
#
_cell.length_a   1.000
_cell.length_b   1.000
_cell.length_c   1.000
_cell.angle_alpha   90.00
_cell.angle_beta   90.00
_cell.angle_gamma   90.00
#
_symmetry.space_group_name_H-M   'P 1'
#
loop_
_entity.id
_entity.type
_entity.pdbx_description
1 polymer ?
#
loop_
_entity_poly.entity_id
_entity_poly.type
_entity_poly.pdbx_seq_one_letter_code
_entity_poly.pdbx_strand_id
1 'polypeptide(L)'
;MKNILIVFVCIVMLGACNKKEKTTFEFLYPVSETRKVDLEFRDERITLKFVSGDSLQKASISLVLSGGEYARLWVGEFPYIVWLKAGKPWVARFQGNQWRFEGKGADVNSYLNKRNGEQIYFIDYYRIANREFRKKLDRVINKQKEDLYAANLDPEFVKQEIKRLRYERNRHLASGVVSGNVKDGKMDVLDDSYGELQKVIIEDSASWEIPGYRESIDMIVHALAKLEESPDKFHDVLLNVLNRTVSTYTDRRLVEYIVNKNVMSYVKGLGTENIEEIDPIFREWVHQPNLVAAYDELCNTNKKLS
;
A
#
# COMPACT_ATOMS: atom_id res chain seq x y z
N MET A 1 43.25 8.23 52.54
CA MET A 1 43.44 8.17 51.07
C MET A 1 42.35 7.25 50.55
N LYS A 2 41.34 7.82 49.89
CA LYS A 2 40.17 7.08 49.33
C LYS A 2 40.47 6.80 47.87
N ASN A 3 40.61 5.53 47.49
CA ASN A 3 40.75 5.10 46.10
C ASN A 3 39.38 5.19 45.41
N ILE A 4 39.26 6.14 44.46
CA ILE A 4 38.09 6.25 43.59
C ILE A 4 38.37 5.28 42.42
N LEU A 5 37.59 4.19 42.39
CA LEU A 5 37.56 3.24 41.27
C LEU A 5 36.63 3.83 40.19
N ILE A 6 37.24 4.39 39.15
CA ILE A 6 36.50 4.85 37.97
C ILE A 6 36.20 3.60 37.12
N VAL A 7 34.96 3.13 37.22
CA VAL A 7 34.41 2.12 36.30
C VAL A 7 34.09 2.78 34.99
N PHE A 8 34.96 2.61 33.99
CA PHE A 8 34.69 2.94 32.60
C PHE A 8 33.64 1.94 32.05
N VAL A 9 32.39 2.31 32.09
CA VAL A 9 31.35 1.59 31.34
C VAL A 9 31.51 1.97 29.86
N CYS A 10 32.25 1.14 29.12
CA CYS A 10 32.21 1.15 27.67
C CYS A 10 30.81 0.73 27.22
N ILE A 11 29.93 1.69 27.01
CA ILE A 11 28.72 1.50 26.22
C ILE A 11 29.19 1.24 24.80
N VAL A 12 29.34 -0.04 24.45
CA VAL A 12 29.45 -0.47 23.07
C VAL A 12 28.07 -0.17 22.45
N MET A 13 27.94 1.00 21.87
CA MET A 13 26.88 1.30 20.93
C MET A 13 27.08 0.33 19.76
N LEU A 14 26.50 -0.86 19.87
CA LEU A 14 26.23 -1.71 18.72
C LEU A 14 25.20 -0.98 17.86
N GLY A 15 25.65 0.08 17.19
CA GLY A 15 25.01 0.56 16.00
C GLY A 15 25.00 -0.62 15.05
N ALA A 16 23.86 -1.31 14.97
CA ALA A 16 23.60 -2.25 13.91
C ALA A 16 23.68 -1.45 12.60
N CYS A 17 24.90 -1.29 12.08
CA CYS A 17 25.13 -0.87 10.71
C CYS A 17 24.45 -1.93 9.86
N ASN A 18 23.21 -1.69 9.42
CA ASN A 18 22.53 -2.54 8.46
C ASN A 18 23.39 -2.57 7.20
N LYS A 19 24.24 -3.60 7.13
CA LYS A 19 25.19 -3.79 6.03
C LYS A 19 24.37 -3.95 4.75
N LYS A 20 24.53 -3.01 3.84
CA LYS A 20 23.90 -3.11 2.52
C LYS A 20 24.47 -4.34 1.81
N GLU A 21 23.61 -5.24 1.38
CA GLU A 21 23.98 -6.47 0.70
C GLU A 21 23.28 -6.56 -0.66
N LYS A 22 24.07 -6.92 -1.69
CA LYS A 22 23.54 -7.19 -3.02
C LYS A 22 22.92 -8.59 -3.01
N THR A 23 21.61 -8.68 -3.20
CA THR A 23 20.85 -9.94 -3.21
C THR A 23 20.19 -10.11 -4.58
N THR A 24 20.33 -11.30 -5.16
CA THR A 24 19.76 -11.63 -6.47
C THR A 24 18.50 -12.48 -6.30
N PHE A 25 17.46 -12.10 -7.00
CA PHE A 25 16.18 -12.80 -7.08
C PHE A 25 15.96 -13.29 -8.50
N GLU A 26 15.47 -14.52 -8.64
CA GLU A 26 15.26 -15.17 -9.93
C GLU A 26 13.78 -15.44 -10.17
N PHE A 27 13.38 -15.35 -11.43
CA PHE A 27 12.01 -15.55 -11.87
C PHE A 27 11.99 -16.54 -13.01
N LEU A 28 11.18 -17.59 -12.86
CA LEU A 28 10.93 -18.61 -13.89
C LEU A 28 9.49 -18.44 -14.36
N TYR A 29 9.32 -18.19 -15.64
CA TYR A 29 8.03 -17.85 -16.23
C TYR A 29 7.76 -18.75 -17.44
N PRO A 30 6.54 -19.30 -17.63
CA PRO A 30 6.25 -20.16 -18.77
C PRO A 30 6.42 -19.41 -20.09
N VAL A 31 7.02 -20.07 -21.09
CA VAL A 31 7.16 -19.48 -22.44
C VAL A 31 5.79 -19.25 -23.12
N SER A 32 4.78 -20.04 -22.74
CA SER A 32 3.41 -19.89 -23.21
C SER A 32 2.67 -18.67 -22.66
N GLU A 33 3.20 -18.04 -21.60
CA GLU A 33 2.62 -16.85 -21.00
C GLU A 33 3.16 -15.58 -21.65
N THR A 34 2.28 -14.71 -22.10
CA THR A 34 2.63 -13.47 -22.81
C THR A 34 2.47 -12.22 -21.96
N ARG A 35 1.91 -12.34 -20.75
CA ARG A 35 1.70 -11.20 -19.85
C ARG A 35 3.04 -10.62 -19.40
N LYS A 36 3.13 -9.30 -19.44
CA LYS A 36 4.29 -8.56 -18.94
C LYS A 36 4.45 -8.80 -17.44
N VAL A 37 5.67 -8.94 -16.97
CA VAL A 37 6.00 -9.06 -15.55
C VAL A 37 6.86 -7.88 -15.14
N ASP A 38 6.38 -7.12 -14.14
CA ASP A 38 7.10 -5.99 -13.59
C ASP A 38 7.33 -6.18 -12.09
N LEU A 39 8.46 -5.71 -11.58
CA LEU A 39 8.72 -5.57 -10.15
C LEU A 39 8.60 -4.08 -9.78
N GLU A 40 7.67 -3.74 -8.91
CA GLU A 40 7.55 -2.42 -8.29
C GLU A 40 8.25 -2.44 -6.94
N PHE A 41 9.29 -1.65 -6.80
CA PHE A 41 10.13 -1.58 -5.61
C PHE A 41 10.61 -0.14 -5.38
N ARG A 42 10.38 0.42 -4.21
CA ARG A 42 10.72 1.81 -3.84
C ARG A 42 10.21 2.85 -4.83
N ASP A 43 8.92 2.76 -5.19
CA ASP A 43 8.23 3.61 -6.17
C ASP A 43 8.76 3.51 -7.62
N GLU A 44 9.72 2.61 -7.89
CA GLU A 44 10.18 2.31 -9.24
C GLU A 44 9.52 1.03 -9.77
N ARG A 45 9.09 1.05 -11.03
CA ARG A 45 8.53 -0.11 -11.72
C ARG A 45 9.50 -0.61 -12.77
N ILE A 46 10.09 -1.78 -12.50
CA ILE A 46 11.15 -2.41 -13.29
C ILE A 46 10.55 -3.55 -14.11
N THR A 47 10.56 -3.46 -15.43
CA THR A 47 10.15 -4.57 -16.30
C THR A 47 11.19 -5.66 -16.29
N LEU A 48 10.80 -6.89 -15.93
CA LEU A 48 11.68 -8.04 -15.95
C LEU A 48 11.93 -8.49 -17.40
N LYS A 49 13.20 -8.58 -17.77
CA LYS A 49 13.62 -9.05 -19.10
C LYS A 49 13.92 -10.53 -19.03
N PHE A 50 13.05 -11.32 -19.64
CA PHE A 50 13.18 -12.77 -19.68
C PHE A 50 14.04 -13.24 -20.85
N VAL A 51 14.95 -14.16 -20.55
CA VAL A 51 15.74 -14.88 -21.56
C VAL A 51 15.04 -16.23 -21.83
N SER A 52 14.80 -16.51 -23.10
CA SER A 52 14.09 -17.72 -23.54
C SER A 52 14.84 -19.00 -23.16
N GLY A 53 14.09 -20.00 -22.70
CA GLY A 53 14.48 -21.40 -22.54
C GLY A 53 13.48 -22.28 -23.28
N ASP A 54 13.59 -23.60 -23.15
CA ASP A 54 12.73 -24.55 -23.88
C ASP A 54 11.25 -24.46 -23.43
N SER A 55 10.97 -24.53 -22.14
CA SER A 55 9.61 -24.46 -21.59
C SER A 55 9.40 -23.33 -20.60
N LEU A 56 10.49 -22.83 -20.00
CA LEU A 56 10.53 -21.73 -19.07
C LEU A 56 11.53 -20.68 -19.54
N GLN A 57 11.16 -19.43 -19.45
CA GLN A 57 12.06 -18.29 -19.59
C GLN A 57 12.51 -17.82 -18.20
N LYS A 58 13.71 -17.27 -18.11
CA LYS A 58 14.35 -16.85 -16.87
C LYS A 58 14.65 -15.36 -16.89
N ALA A 59 14.30 -14.68 -15.79
CA ALA A 59 14.79 -13.33 -15.50
C ALA A 59 15.47 -13.31 -14.14
N SER A 60 16.38 -12.37 -13.93
CA SER A 60 16.99 -12.12 -12.62
C SER A 60 17.13 -10.62 -12.37
N ILE A 61 17.00 -10.24 -11.10
CA ILE A 61 17.25 -8.88 -10.65
C ILE A 61 18.14 -8.92 -9.42
N SER A 62 19.12 -8.02 -9.37
CA SER A 62 19.99 -7.83 -8.21
C SER A 62 19.71 -6.49 -7.57
N LEU A 63 19.33 -6.51 -6.29
CA LEU A 63 18.99 -5.33 -5.52
C LEU A 63 19.95 -5.16 -4.33
N VAL A 64 20.22 -3.92 -3.99
CA VAL A 64 21.00 -3.58 -2.78
C VAL A 64 20.04 -3.31 -1.64
N LEU A 65 19.99 -4.22 -0.68
CA LEU A 65 19.08 -4.20 0.45
C LEU A 65 19.87 -4.04 1.76
N SER A 66 19.29 -3.37 2.75
CA SER A 66 19.83 -3.23 4.10
C SER A 66 19.07 -4.06 5.15
N GLY A 67 17.94 -4.61 4.78
CA GLY A 67 17.02 -5.38 5.62
C GLY A 67 15.98 -6.09 4.78
N GLY A 68 14.79 -6.23 5.33
CA GLY A 68 13.64 -6.76 4.64
C GLY A 68 12.70 -5.64 4.19
N GLU A 69 12.21 -5.71 2.95
CA GLU A 69 11.36 -4.69 2.33
C GLU A 69 10.26 -5.36 1.48
N TYR A 70 9.10 -4.73 1.43
CA TYR A 70 8.04 -5.16 0.53
C TYR A 70 8.31 -4.70 -0.90
N ALA A 71 7.83 -5.51 -1.85
CA ALA A 71 7.70 -5.16 -3.25
C ALA A 71 6.39 -5.70 -3.81
N ARG A 72 5.98 -5.23 -5.00
CA ARG A 72 4.85 -5.77 -5.74
C ARG A 72 5.37 -6.38 -7.03
N LEU A 73 5.03 -7.66 -7.25
CA LEU A 73 5.31 -8.36 -8.49
C LEU A 73 4.04 -8.38 -9.32
N TRP A 74 4.03 -7.65 -10.42
CA TRP A 74 2.90 -7.52 -11.32
C TRP A 74 2.96 -8.56 -12.44
N VAL A 75 1.85 -9.25 -12.70
CA VAL A 75 1.66 -10.10 -13.88
C VAL A 75 0.49 -9.53 -14.67
N GLY A 76 0.81 -8.74 -15.70
CA GLY A 76 -0.18 -7.88 -16.34
C GLY A 76 -0.69 -6.84 -15.33
N GLU A 77 -1.99 -6.91 -15.00
CA GLU A 77 -2.64 -6.00 -14.04
C GLU A 77 -2.77 -6.57 -12.61
N PHE A 78 -2.32 -7.81 -12.40
CA PHE A 78 -2.47 -8.49 -11.11
C PHE A 78 -1.23 -8.30 -10.23
N PRO A 79 -1.32 -7.62 -9.08
CA PRO A 79 -0.22 -7.46 -8.14
C PRO A 79 -0.14 -8.63 -7.16
N TYR A 80 1.09 -9.07 -6.90
CA TYR A 80 1.45 -10.02 -5.85
C TYR A 80 2.41 -9.34 -4.89
N ILE A 81 2.08 -9.30 -3.61
CA ILE A 81 2.97 -8.78 -2.58
C ILE A 81 4.08 -9.79 -2.35
N VAL A 82 5.32 -9.35 -2.38
CA VAL A 82 6.51 -10.15 -2.09
C VAL A 82 7.40 -9.44 -1.06
N TRP A 83 8.23 -10.24 -0.37
CA TRP A 83 9.21 -9.78 0.60
C TRP A 83 10.63 -10.03 0.07
N LEU A 84 11.39 -8.96 -0.02
CA LEU A 84 12.78 -8.95 -0.43
C LEU A 84 13.62 -8.74 0.82
N LYS A 85 14.61 -9.62 1.08
CA LYS A 85 15.47 -9.48 2.25
C LYS A 85 16.94 -9.66 1.90
N ALA A 86 17.79 -8.80 2.47
CA ALA A 86 19.24 -8.88 2.34
C ALA A 86 19.76 -10.27 2.72
N GLY A 87 20.59 -10.89 1.86
CA GLY A 87 21.18 -12.22 2.08
C GLY A 87 20.20 -13.39 2.05
N LYS A 88 18.93 -13.16 1.65
CA LYS A 88 17.89 -14.19 1.54
C LYS A 88 17.37 -14.31 0.10
N PRO A 89 18.21 -14.78 -0.85
CA PRO A 89 17.78 -14.98 -2.23
C PRO A 89 16.69 -16.05 -2.33
N TRP A 90 15.84 -15.90 -3.34
CA TRP A 90 14.83 -16.88 -3.69
C TRP A 90 14.60 -16.94 -5.20
N VAL A 91 14.04 -18.05 -5.64
CA VAL A 91 13.57 -18.28 -7.01
C VAL A 91 12.05 -18.33 -6.98
N ALA A 92 11.39 -17.54 -7.82
CA ALA A 92 9.95 -17.57 -8.01
C ALA A 92 9.61 -18.26 -9.33
N ARG A 93 8.76 -19.29 -9.30
CA ARG A 93 8.23 -19.99 -10.47
C ARG A 93 6.74 -19.68 -10.62
N PHE A 94 6.34 -19.13 -11.76
CA PHE A 94 4.92 -18.90 -12.06
C PHE A 94 4.27 -20.18 -12.59
N GLN A 95 3.19 -20.63 -11.95
CA GLN A 95 2.46 -21.82 -12.33
C GLN A 95 0.99 -21.73 -11.89
N GLY A 96 0.04 -21.94 -12.81
CA GLY A 96 -1.38 -21.94 -12.48
C GLY A 96 -1.88 -20.62 -11.87
N ASN A 97 -1.45 -19.49 -12.41
CA ASN A 97 -1.74 -18.13 -11.89
C ASN A 97 -1.27 -17.85 -10.46
N GLN A 98 -0.28 -18.60 -9.99
CA GLN A 98 0.34 -18.38 -8.68
C GLN A 98 1.86 -18.46 -8.79
N TRP A 99 2.54 -17.79 -7.86
CA TRP A 99 3.98 -17.90 -7.71
C TRP A 99 4.33 -18.99 -6.68
N ARG A 100 5.28 -19.84 -6.99
CA ARG A 100 5.90 -20.75 -6.03
C ARG A 100 7.32 -20.30 -5.75
N PHE A 101 7.70 -20.25 -4.49
CA PHE A 101 8.98 -19.73 -4.05
C PHE A 101 9.87 -20.85 -3.51
N GLU A 102 11.16 -20.80 -3.85
CA GLU A 102 12.21 -21.72 -3.40
C GLU A 102 13.45 -20.91 -2.97
N GLY A 103 14.20 -21.39 -2.00
CA GLY A 103 15.40 -20.71 -1.49
C GLY A 103 15.26 -20.16 -0.09
N LYS A 104 16.25 -19.35 0.35
CA LYS A 104 16.36 -18.89 1.75
C LYS A 104 15.26 -17.93 2.22
N GLY A 105 14.60 -17.24 1.31
CA GLY A 105 13.49 -16.30 1.62
C GLY A 105 12.13 -16.82 1.15
N ALA A 106 12.03 -18.13 0.85
CA ALA A 106 10.83 -18.71 0.26
C ALA A 106 9.65 -18.85 1.22
N ASP A 107 9.92 -19.10 2.49
CA ASP A 107 8.94 -19.29 3.56
C ASP A 107 7.99 -18.09 3.69
N VAL A 108 8.55 -16.89 3.81
CA VAL A 108 7.81 -15.63 3.89
C VAL A 108 6.98 -15.40 2.62
N ASN A 109 7.59 -15.60 1.45
CA ASN A 109 6.92 -15.35 0.18
C ASN A 109 5.84 -16.41 -0.12
N SER A 110 6.02 -17.64 0.33
CA SER A 110 4.99 -18.68 0.27
C SER A 110 3.79 -18.34 1.16
N TYR A 111 4.05 -17.81 2.36
CA TYR A 111 3.01 -17.28 3.24
C TYR A 111 2.23 -16.13 2.57
N LEU A 112 2.93 -15.12 2.04
CA LEU A 112 2.31 -14.00 1.34
C LEU A 112 1.50 -14.45 0.11
N ASN A 113 2.05 -15.37 -0.69
CA ASN A 113 1.38 -15.87 -1.88
C ASN A 113 0.07 -16.61 -1.55
N LYS A 114 0.04 -17.39 -0.48
CA LYS A 114 -1.19 -17.96 0.04
C LYS A 114 -2.22 -16.89 0.39
N ARG A 115 -1.79 -15.79 1.03
CA ARG A 115 -2.64 -14.66 1.37
C ARG A 115 -3.12 -13.87 0.15
N ASN A 116 -2.28 -13.70 -0.87
CA ASN A 116 -2.70 -13.09 -2.14
C ASN A 116 -3.85 -13.85 -2.80
N GLY A 117 -3.90 -15.19 -2.64
CA GLY A 117 -5.02 -16.03 -3.11
C GLY A 117 -6.25 -15.98 -2.20
N GLU A 118 -6.09 -15.60 -0.94
CA GLU A 118 -7.17 -15.44 0.05
C GLU A 118 -7.69 -13.98 0.09
N GLN A 119 -7.72 -13.27 -1.05
CA GLN A 119 -8.26 -11.92 -1.10
C GLN A 119 -9.65 -11.91 -0.48
N ILE A 120 -9.78 -11.18 0.63
CA ILE A 120 -11.03 -11.06 1.35
C ILE A 120 -11.88 -10.07 0.55
N TYR A 121 -12.76 -10.61 -0.27
CA TYR A 121 -13.77 -9.82 -0.97
C TYR A 121 -14.80 -9.36 0.06
N PHE A 122 -14.58 -8.19 0.63
CA PHE A 122 -15.52 -7.58 1.56
C PHE A 122 -16.78 -6.99 0.89
N ILE A 123 -16.96 -7.15 -0.42
CA ILE A 123 -18.11 -6.56 -1.14
C ILE A 123 -19.45 -6.90 -0.45
N ASP A 124 -19.63 -8.15 -0.03
CA ASP A 124 -20.85 -8.53 0.69
C ASP A 124 -20.92 -7.93 2.10
N TYR A 125 -19.77 -7.61 2.70
CA TYR A 125 -19.72 -7.00 4.01
C TYR A 125 -20.14 -5.52 4.01
N TYR A 126 -19.93 -4.80 2.93
CA TYR A 126 -20.36 -3.41 2.81
C TYR A 126 -21.88 -3.25 2.74
N ARG A 127 -22.62 -4.34 2.56
CA ARG A 127 -24.10 -4.38 2.55
C ARG A 127 -24.71 -4.68 3.92
N ILE A 128 -23.91 -4.97 4.93
CA ILE A 128 -24.38 -5.25 6.29
C ILE A 128 -24.19 -4.02 7.19
N ALA A 129 -24.90 -3.98 8.33
CA ALA A 129 -24.75 -2.92 9.31
C ALA A 129 -23.28 -2.74 9.75
N ASN A 130 -22.84 -1.48 9.93
CA ASN A 130 -21.45 -1.14 10.26
C ASN A 130 -20.90 -1.92 11.45
N ARG A 131 -21.71 -2.08 12.51
CA ARG A 131 -21.31 -2.83 13.70
C ARG A 131 -21.02 -4.31 13.41
N GLU A 132 -21.80 -4.91 12.53
CA GLU A 132 -21.61 -6.31 12.11
C GLU A 132 -20.42 -6.42 11.18
N PHE A 133 -20.27 -5.49 10.22
CA PHE A 133 -19.12 -5.40 9.34
C PHE A 133 -17.82 -5.31 10.15
N ARG A 134 -17.74 -4.40 11.12
CA ARG A 134 -16.57 -4.22 11.98
C ARG A 134 -16.22 -5.52 12.73
N LYS A 135 -17.21 -6.21 13.33
CA LYS A 135 -16.98 -7.48 14.00
C LYS A 135 -16.43 -8.56 13.08
N LYS A 136 -16.93 -8.63 11.85
CA LYS A 136 -16.43 -9.58 10.84
C LYS A 136 -15.02 -9.21 10.39
N LEU A 137 -14.75 -7.94 10.13
CA LEU A 137 -13.43 -7.43 9.78
C LEU A 137 -12.40 -7.77 10.88
N ASP A 138 -12.71 -7.43 12.14
CA ASP A 138 -11.82 -7.70 13.27
C ASP A 138 -11.55 -9.20 13.44
N ARG A 139 -12.55 -10.06 13.27
CA ARG A 139 -12.37 -11.51 13.30
C ARG A 139 -11.41 -12.00 12.23
N VAL A 140 -11.54 -11.50 11.01
CA VAL A 140 -10.65 -11.88 9.90
C VAL A 140 -9.22 -11.41 10.16
N ILE A 141 -9.04 -10.16 10.54
CA ILE A 141 -7.70 -9.61 10.83
C ILE A 141 -7.04 -10.34 12.01
N ASN A 142 -7.79 -10.63 13.05
CA ASN A 142 -7.26 -11.39 14.20
C ASN A 142 -6.86 -12.82 13.80
N LYS A 143 -7.66 -13.49 12.98
CA LYS A 143 -7.30 -14.80 12.43
C LYS A 143 -6.02 -14.75 11.60
N GLN A 144 -5.84 -13.71 10.77
CA GLN A 144 -4.61 -13.53 10.00
C GLN A 144 -3.39 -13.30 10.90
N LYS A 145 -3.54 -12.57 12.03
CA LYS A 145 -2.46 -12.41 13.01
C LYS A 145 -2.12 -13.72 13.72
N GLU A 146 -3.12 -14.50 14.11
CA GLU A 146 -2.90 -15.83 14.71
C GLU A 146 -2.13 -16.74 13.76
N ASP A 147 -2.52 -16.80 12.48
CA ASP A 147 -1.84 -17.59 11.46
C ASP A 147 -0.41 -17.09 11.21
N LEU A 148 -0.19 -15.77 11.27
CA LEU A 148 1.14 -15.16 11.14
C LEU A 148 2.07 -15.61 12.29
N TYR A 149 1.60 -15.57 13.53
CA TYR A 149 2.38 -16.03 14.68
C TYR A 149 2.63 -17.54 14.64
N ALA A 150 1.67 -18.32 14.22
CA ALA A 150 1.79 -19.77 14.10
C ALA A 150 2.79 -20.21 13.00
N ALA A 151 3.02 -19.37 11.99
CA ALA A 151 3.89 -19.69 10.86
C ALA A 151 5.40 -19.61 11.19
N ASN A 152 5.78 -19.13 12.37
CA ASN A 152 7.17 -19.03 12.85
C ASN A 152 8.15 -18.44 11.81
N LEU A 153 7.74 -17.31 11.20
CA LEU A 153 8.48 -16.61 10.15
C LEU A 153 9.52 -15.65 10.74
N ASP A 154 10.30 -15.05 9.84
CA ASP A 154 11.29 -14.04 10.18
C ASP A 154 10.70 -12.92 11.07
N PRO A 155 11.29 -12.62 12.26
CA PRO A 155 10.72 -11.63 13.20
C PRO A 155 10.60 -10.21 12.62
N GLU A 156 11.52 -9.80 11.73
CA GLU A 156 11.44 -8.51 11.05
C GLU A 156 10.23 -8.46 10.14
N PHE A 157 10.00 -9.52 9.36
CA PHE A 157 8.80 -9.66 8.54
C PHE A 157 7.54 -9.65 9.38
N VAL A 158 7.48 -10.43 10.46
CA VAL A 158 6.30 -10.49 11.36
C VAL A 158 5.94 -9.10 11.88
N LYS A 159 6.93 -8.32 12.30
CA LYS A 159 6.73 -6.95 12.77
C LYS A 159 6.13 -6.04 11.69
N GLN A 160 6.62 -6.13 10.45
CA GLN A 160 6.12 -5.34 9.34
C GLN A 160 4.74 -5.82 8.87
N GLU A 161 4.51 -7.13 8.86
CA GLU A 161 3.22 -7.71 8.46
C GLU A 161 2.08 -7.35 9.44
N ILE A 162 2.37 -7.25 10.74
CA ILE A 162 1.40 -6.73 11.72
C ILE A 162 1.01 -5.29 11.39
N LYS A 163 1.97 -4.44 10.99
CA LYS A 163 1.67 -3.07 10.54
C LYS A 163 0.81 -3.10 9.26
N ARG A 164 1.17 -3.94 8.28
CA ARG A 164 0.40 -4.09 7.04
C ARG A 164 -1.04 -4.50 7.31
N LEU A 165 -1.25 -5.49 8.18
CA LEU A 165 -2.60 -5.93 8.57
C LEU A 165 -3.40 -4.83 9.27
N ARG A 166 -2.74 -3.96 10.05
CA ARG A 166 -3.39 -2.79 10.65
C ARG A 166 -3.86 -1.80 9.58
N TYR A 167 -3.00 -1.49 8.59
CA TYR A 167 -3.38 -0.61 7.48
C TYR A 167 -4.50 -1.19 6.63
N GLU A 168 -4.44 -2.50 6.37
CA GLU A 168 -5.50 -3.22 5.67
C GLU A 168 -6.84 -3.11 6.40
N ARG A 169 -6.85 -3.35 7.73
CA ARG A 169 -8.03 -3.16 8.57
C ARG A 169 -8.58 -1.74 8.47
N ASN A 170 -7.72 -0.74 8.63
CA ASN A 170 -8.12 0.67 8.59
C ASN A 170 -8.69 1.06 7.23
N ARG A 171 -8.05 0.60 6.15
CA ARG A 171 -8.53 0.80 4.78
C ARG A 171 -9.94 0.24 4.58
N HIS A 172 -10.18 -0.99 5.03
CA HIS A 172 -11.51 -1.61 4.92
C HIS A 172 -12.54 -0.92 5.81
N LEU A 173 -12.18 -0.51 7.02
CA LEU A 173 -13.07 0.25 7.90
C LEU A 173 -13.51 1.56 7.22
N ALA A 174 -12.56 2.31 6.68
CA ALA A 174 -12.83 3.55 5.96
C ALA A 174 -13.64 3.30 4.67
N SER A 175 -13.31 2.26 3.91
CA SER A 175 -14.08 1.87 2.71
C SER A 175 -15.54 1.56 3.03
N GLY A 176 -15.82 0.93 4.18
CA GLY A 176 -17.18 0.68 4.65
C GLY A 176 -17.97 1.97 4.86
N VAL A 177 -17.31 3.03 5.36
CA VAL A 177 -17.92 4.36 5.50
C VAL A 177 -18.14 5.03 4.14
N VAL A 178 -17.12 5.01 3.26
CA VAL A 178 -17.22 5.62 1.92
C VAL A 178 -18.28 4.96 1.07
N SER A 179 -18.35 3.63 1.06
CA SER A 179 -19.32 2.87 0.27
C SER A 179 -20.76 3.00 0.80
N GLY A 180 -20.93 3.47 2.03
CA GLY A 180 -22.22 3.61 2.69
C GLY A 180 -22.83 2.24 2.98
N ASN A 181 -22.72 1.74 4.19
CA ASN A 181 -23.49 0.58 4.61
C ASN A 181 -24.95 1.03 4.70
N VAL A 182 -25.77 0.58 3.75
CA VAL A 182 -27.18 0.95 3.68
C VAL A 182 -27.98 -0.08 4.45
N LYS A 183 -28.66 0.36 5.52
CA LYS A 183 -29.69 -0.41 6.21
C LYS A 183 -31.02 0.30 6.01
N ASP A 184 -31.98 -0.41 5.47
CA ASP A 184 -33.36 0.10 5.23
C ASP A 184 -33.37 1.42 4.42
N GLY A 185 -32.47 1.55 3.43
CA GLY A 185 -32.36 2.75 2.59
C GLY A 185 -31.71 3.96 3.25
N LYS A 186 -31.24 3.83 4.51
CA LYS A 186 -30.52 4.88 5.24
C LYS A 186 -29.08 4.45 5.49
N MET A 187 -28.16 5.41 5.43
CA MET A 187 -26.77 5.17 5.77
C MET A 187 -26.64 4.89 7.28
N ASP A 188 -26.21 3.67 7.62
CA ASP A 188 -25.94 3.29 9.00
C ASP A 188 -24.50 3.69 9.34
N VAL A 189 -24.30 4.95 9.69
CA VAL A 189 -23.02 5.46 10.18
C VAL A 189 -23.01 5.29 11.68
N LEU A 190 -22.06 4.49 12.20
CA LEU A 190 -21.85 4.39 13.65
C LEU A 190 -21.26 5.70 14.16
N ASP A 191 -21.83 6.24 15.23
CA ASP A 191 -21.37 7.45 15.91
C ASP A 191 -19.90 7.38 16.31
N ASP A 192 -19.37 6.19 16.61
CA ASP A 192 -17.99 5.97 16.99
C ASP A 192 -17.03 5.75 15.80
N SER A 193 -17.54 5.58 14.56
CA SER A 193 -16.70 5.39 13.37
C SER A 193 -15.82 6.61 13.10
N TYR A 194 -16.36 7.81 13.25
CA TYR A 194 -15.60 9.04 13.10
C TYR A 194 -14.45 9.11 14.09
N GLY A 195 -14.74 8.92 15.40
CA GLY A 195 -13.71 8.96 16.44
C GLY A 195 -12.66 7.86 16.31
N GLU A 196 -13.02 6.68 15.77
CA GLU A 196 -12.06 5.62 15.49
C GLU A 196 -11.17 5.98 14.31
N LEU A 197 -11.74 6.48 13.21
CA LEU A 197 -10.96 6.90 12.03
C LEU A 197 -10.02 8.05 12.35
N GLN A 198 -10.44 9.01 13.16
CA GLN A 198 -9.56 10.09 13.64
C GLN A 198 -8.37 9.57 14.44
N LYS A 199 -8.54 8.54 15.27
CA LYS A 199 -7.45 7.95 16.06
C LYS A 199 -6.42 7.19 15.23
N VAL A 200 -6.79 6.71 14.05
CA VAL A 200 -5.92 5.93 13.17
C VAL A 200 -5.34 6.73 12.01
N ILE A 201 -5.70 8.02 11.89
CA ILE A 201 -5.14 8.97 10.92
C ILE A 201 -3.75 9.44 11.39
N ILE A 202 -2.81 8.52 11.50
CA ILE A 202 -1.47 8.80 12.01
C ILE A 202 -0.47 8.73 10.86
N GLU A 203 0.26 9.83 10.69
CA GLU A 203 1.39 9.90 9.78
C GLU A 203 2.53 9.01 10.29
N ASP A 204 2.97 8.07 9.46
CA ASP A 204 4.09 7.14 9.73
C ASP A 204 4.95 7.00 8.47
N SER A 205 5.80 8.01 8.22
CA SER A 205 6.69 8.04 7.04
C SER A 205 7.62 6.82 6.96
N ALA A 206 7.93 6.17 8.09
CA ALA A 206 8.69 4.91 8.12
C ALA A 206 7.91 3.72 7.53
N SER A 207 6.61 3.86 7.36
CA SER A 207 5.74 2.84 6.76
C SER A 207 5.45 3.06 5.28
N TRP A 208 6.14 3.99 4.63
CA TRP A 208 5.92 4.35 3.23
C TRP A 208 5.89 3.15 2.28
N GLU A 209 6.82 2.22 2.45
CA GLU A 209 6.96 1.02 1.62
C GLU A 209 6.07 -0.16 2.07
N ILE A 210 5.33 0.00 3.17
CA ILE A 210 4.41 -1.05 3.61
C ILE A 210 3.13 -1.00 2.77
N PRO A 211 2.79 -2.08 2.03
CA PRO A 211 1.57 -2.13 1.24
C PRO A 211 0.33 -1.82 2.08
N GLY A 212 -0.55 -0.98 1.54
CA GLY A 212 -1.77 -0.57 2.22
C GLY A 212 -1.62 0.67 3.11
N TYR A 213 -0.40 1.15 3.44
CA TYR A 213 -0.24 2.37 4.25
C TYR A 213 -0.85 3.58 3.55
N ARG A 214 -0.33 3.95 2.40
CA ARG A 214 -0.78 5.12 1.62
C ARG A 214 -2.26 5.04 1.26
N GLU A 215 -2.68 3.86 0.82
CA GLU A 215 -4.07 3.59 0.44
C GLU A 215 -5.02 3.66 1.65
N SER A 216 -4.55 3.27 2.84
CA SER A 216 -5.37 3.38 4.06
C SER A 216 -5.58 4.83 4.48
N ILE A 217 -4.54 5.65 4.42
CA ILE A 217 -4.63 7.07 4.76
C ILE A 217 -5.56 7.80 3.77
N ASP A 218 -5.36 7.60 2.47
CA ASP A 218 -6.23 8.16 1.43
C ASP A 218 -7.71 7.80 1.68
N MET A 219 -8.00 6.52 1.93
CA MET A 219 -9.36 6.08 2.20
C MET A 219 -9.95 6.65 3.50
N ILE A 220 -9.11 6.81 4.55
CA ILE A 220 -9.53 7.44 5.81
C ILE A 220 -9.90 8.91 5.59
N VAL A 221 -9.11 9.64 4.82
CA VAL A 221 -9.41 11.05 4.48
C VAL A 221 -10.75 11.15 3.77
N HIS A 222 -11.01 10.29 2.79
CA HIS A 222 -12.31 10.22 2.10
C HIS A 222 -13.46 9.92 3.06
N ALA A 223 -13.28 8.96 3.96
CA ALA A 223 -14.32 8.60 4.92
C ALA A 223 -14.63 9.76 5.88
N LEU A 224 -13.61 10.44 6.37
CA LEU A 224 -13.78 11.58 7.28
C LEU A 224 -14.42 12.78 6.56
N ALA A 225 -14.00 13.09 5.33
CA ALA A 225 -14.61 14.14 4.51
C ALA A 225 -16.11 13.87 4.28
N LYS A 226 -16.47 12.60 3.99
CA LYS A 226 -17.87 12.21 3.81
C LYS A 226 -18.70 12.33 5.10
N LEU A 227 -18.12 12.00 6.25
CA LEU A 227 -18.82 12.05 7.55
C LEU A 227 -19.04 13.47 8.06
N GLU A 228 -18.16 14.42 7.72
CA GLU A 228 -18.25 15.80 8.21
C GLU A 228 -19.28 16.63 7.44
N GLU A 229 -19.30 16.53 6.12
CA GLU A 229 -20.04 17.48 5.28
C GLU A 229 -21.08 16.83 4.37
N SER A 230 -21.09 15.48 4.26
CA SER A 230 -22.01 14.72 3.40
C SER A 230 -22.31 15.39 2.05
N PRO A 231 -21.27 15.82 1.28
CA PRO A 231 -21.49 16.57 0.07
C PRO A 231 -22.16 15.69 -1.00
N ASP A 232 -23.13 16.27 -1.71
CA ASP A 232 -23.89 15.56 -2.76
C ASP A 232 -23.14 15.50 -4.09
N LYS A 233 -22.16 16.40 -4.30
CA LYS A 233 -21.42 16.51 -5.55
C LYS A 233 -20.01 15.94 -5.42
N PHE A 234 -19.57 15.21 -6.43
CA PHE A 234 -18.21 14.64 -6.49
C PHE A 234 -17.10 15.69 -6.38
N HIS A 235 -17.31 16.88 -6.96
CA HIS A 235 -16.39 18.00 -6.87
C HIS A 235 -16.18 18.46 -5.42
N ASP A 236 -17.27 18.66 -4.67
CA ASP A 236 -17.21 19.10 -3.27
C ASP A 236 -16.57 18.04 -2.38
N VAL A 237 -16.85 16.75 -2.64
CA VAL A 237 -16.15 15.65 -1.97
C VAL A 237 -14.65 15.73 -2.20
N LEU A 238 -14.23 15.96 -3.45
CA LEU A 238 -12.81 16.08 -3.77
C LEU A 238 -12.17 17.27 -3.06
N LEU A 239 -12.76 18.45 -3.11
CA LEU A 239 -12.24 19.63 -2.43
C LEU A 239 -12.07 19.39 -0.93
N ASN A 240 -13.05 18.76 -0.28
CA ASN A 240 -12.95 18.40 1.14
C ASN A 240 -11.81 17.42 1.42
N VAL A 241 -11.64 16.41 0.56
CA VAL A 241 -10.53 15.46 0.65
C VAL A 241 -9.19 16.18 0.50
N LEU A 242 -9.04 17.06 -0.50
CA LEU A 242 -7.80 17.81 -0.73
C LEU A 242 -7.48 18.76 0.42
N ASN A 243 -8.44 19.59 0.83
CA ASN A 243 -8.27 20.55 1.93
C ASN A 243 -7.93 19.84 3.25
N ARG A 244 -8.61 18.73 3.54
CA ARG A 244 -8.29 17.91 4.71
C ARG A 244 -6.89 17.32 4.64
N THR A 245 -6.49 16.81 3.48
CA THR A 245 -5.15 16.25 3.27
C THR A 245 -4.07 17.28 3.58
N VAL A 246 -4.15 18.45 2.96
CA VAL A 246 -3.11 19.51 3.10
C VAL A 246 -3.11 20.16 4.49
N SER A 247 -4.23 20.16 5.20
CA SER A 247 -4.31 20.69 6.56
C SER A 247 -3.91 19.69 7.66
N THR A 248 -3.95 18.38 7.38
CA THR A 248 -3.73 17.34 8.39
C THR A 248 -2.30 16.80 8.36
N TYR A 249 -1.71 16.63 7.17
CA TYR A 249 -0.42 15.96 7.00
C TYR A 249 0.73 16.93 6.76
N THR A 250 1.90 16.59 7.31
CA THR A 250 3.16 17.34 7.17
C THR A 250 4.16 16.62 6.24
N ASP A 251 4.04 15.31 6.06
CA ASP A 251 4.85 14.57 5.09
C ASP A 251 4.45 14.94 3.66
N ARG A 252 5.26 15.80 3.03
CA ARG A 252 5.01 16.30 1.66
C ARG A 252 4.83 15.17 0.65
N ARG A 253 5.55 14.06 0.80
CA ARG A 253 5.44 12.90 -0.10
C ARG A 253 4.08 12.24 0.00
N LEU A 254 3.52 12.15 1.22
CA LEU A 254 2.17 11.62 1.45
C LEU A 254 1.11 12.55 0.89
N VAL A 255 1.24 13.85 1.13
CA VAL A 255 0.33 14.88 0.58
C VAL A 255 0.36 14.84 -0.94
N GLU A 256 1.55 14.87 -1.57
CA GLU A 256 1.71 14.78 -3.02
C GLU A 256 1.06 13.52 -3.60
N TYR A 257 1.25 12.37 -2.95
CA TYR A 257 0.63 11.10 -3.36
C TYR A 257 -0.90 11.18 -3.36
N ILE A 258 -1.51 11.66 -2.26
CA ILE A 258 -2.96 11.71 -2.12
C ILE A 258 -3.56 12.75 -3.07
N VAL A 259 -2.98 13.96 -3.16
CA VAL A 259 -3.43 15.02 -4.07
C VAL A 259 -3.36 14.54 -5.52
N ASN A 260 -2.20 14.05 -5.96
CA ASN A 260 -2.03 13.56 -7.34
C ASN A 260 -3.04 12.45 -7.67
N LYS A 261 -3.15 11.43 -6.82
CA LYS A 261 -4.06 10.30 -7.05
C LYS A 261 -5.51 10.75 -7.24
N ASN A 262 -5.98 11.61 -6.35
CA ASN A 262 -7.37 12.04 -6.33
C ASN A 262 -7.71 12.99 -7.48
N VAL A 263 -6.84 13.97 -7.74
CA VAL A 263 -7.03 14.91 -8.87
C VAL A 263 -6.95 14.18 -10.22
N MET A 264 -5.98 13.27 -10.40
CA MET A 264 -5.88 12.49 -11.63
C MET A 264 -7.10 11.58 -11.84
N SER A 265 -7.65 11.01 -10.76
CA SER A 265 -8.87 10.20 -10.83
C SER A 265 -10.09 11.04 -11.20
N TYR A 266 -10.21 12.24 -10.65
CA TYR A 266 -11.27 13.19 -10.98
C TYR A 266 -11.24 13.58 -12.47
N VAL A 267 -10.08 14.06 -12.96
CA VAL A 267 -9.95 14.48 -14.36
C VAL A 267 -10.16 13.33 -15.34
N LYS A 268 -9.73 12.11 -15.00
CA LYS A 268 -10.02 10.92 -15.81
C LYS A 268 -11.49 10.55 -15.87
N GLY A 269 -12.22 10.72 -14.78
CA GLY A 269 -13.61 10.29 -14.68
C GLY A 269 -14.64 11.35 -15.08
N LEU A 270 -14.37 12.62 -14.75
CA LEU A 270 -15.31 13.74 -14.88
C LEU A 270 -14.81 14.86 -15.82
N GLY A 271 -13.58 14.75 -16.33
CA GLY A 271 -13.00 15.77 -17.19
C GLY A 271 -12.48 16.98 -16.40
N THR A 272 -12.52 18.15 -17.06
CA THR A 272 -12.00 19.41 -16.52
C THR A 272 -13.09 20.37 -16.03
N GLU A 273 -14.30 19.89 -15.82
CA GLU A 273 -15.36 20.70 -15.24
C GLU A 273 -15.00 21.10 -13.81
N ASN A 274 -15.17 22.39 -13.47
CA ASN A 274 -14.81 23.00 -12.17
C ASN A 274 -13.35 22.77 -11.73
N ILE A 275 -12.42 22.63 -12.69
CA ILE A 275 -11.00 22.38 -12.41
C ILE A 275 -10.32 23.60 -11.78
N GLU A 276 -10.89 24.81 -11.91
CA GLU A 276 -10.33 26.09 -11.45
C GLU A 276 -10.11 26.12 -9.94
N GLU A 277 -10.91 25.39 -9.18
CA GLU A 277 -10.77 25.29 -7.71
C GLU A 277 -9.75 24.20 -7.29
N ILE A 278 -9.55 23.20 -8.15
CA ILE A 278 -8.68 22.03 -7.89
C ILE A 278 -7.24 22.28 -8.37
N ASP A 279 -7.07 22.92 -9.55
CA ASP A 279 -5.75 23.14 -10.18
C ASP A 279 -4.77 23.89 -9.28
N PRO A 280 -5.14 24.95 -8.53
CA PRO A 280 -4.24 25.62 -7.62
C PRO A 280 -3.69 24.69 -6.52
N ILE A 281 -4.54 23.81 -5.95
CA ILE A 281 -4.11 22.86 -4.91
C ILE A 281 -3.16 21.84 -5.53
N PHE A 282 -3.47 21.32 -6.73
CA PHE A 282 -2.58 20.40 -7.42
C PHE A 282 -1.21 21.02 -7.66
N ARG A 283 -1.15 22.24 -8.22
CA ARG A 283 0.11 22.97 -8.54
C ARG A 283 0.93 23.31 -7.30
N GLU A 284 0.29 23.56 -6.17
CA GLU A 284 0.98 23.85 -4.91
C GLU A 284 1.63 22.60 -4.30
N TRP A 285 1.02 21.43 -4.45
CA TRP A 285 1.44 20.24 -3.71
C TRP A 285 2.10 19.15 -4.56
N VAL A 286 1.90 19.13 -5.88
CA VAL A 286 2.50 18.13 -6.78
C VAL A 286 3.66 18.77 -7.54
N HIS A 287 4.89 18.28 -7.24
CA HIS A 287 6.11 18.85 -7.81
C HIS A 287 6.91 17.90 -8.68
N GLN A 288 6.61 16.59 -8.67
CA GLN A 288 7.29 15.64 -9.52
C GLN A 288 6.99 15.94 -11.00
N PRO A 289 8.04 16.24 -11.84
CA PRO A 289 7.81 16.72 -13.21
C PRO A 289 6.99 15.76 -14.09
N ASN A 290 7.16 14.45 -13.89
CA ASN A 290 6.41 13.43 -14.62
C ASN A 290 4.92 13.41 -14.24
N LEU A 291 4.56 13.69 -12.97
CA LEU A 291 3.17 13.77 -12.52
C LEU A 291 2.51 15.04 -13.05
N VAL A 292 3.21 16.18 -13.00
CA VAL A 292 2.73 17.44 -13.55
C VAL A 292 2.50 17.31 -15.05
N ALA A 293 3.47 16.75 -15.80
CA ALA A 293 3.34 16.54 -17.24
C ALA A 293 2.15 15.62 -17.60
N ALA A 294 1.94 14.54 -16.84
CA ALA A 294 0.80 13.65 -17.04
C ALA A 294 -0.55 14.32 -16.76
N TYR A 295 -0.62 15.18 -15.75
CA TYR A 295 -1.80 15.99 -15.45
C TYR A 295 -2.11 16.99 -16.59
N ASP A 296 -1.09 17.72 -17.07
CA ASP A 296 -1.25 18.69 -18.15
C ASP A 296 -1.71 18.01 -19.46
N GLU A 297 -1.15 16.86 -19.79
CA GLU A 297 -1.55 16.06 -20.93
C GLU A 297 -3.01 15.61 -20.84
N LEU A 298 -3.41 15.14 -19.63
CA LEU A 298 -4.78 14.70 -19.38
C LEU A 298 -5.78 15.83 -19.48
N CYS A 299 -5.50 17.01 -18.91
CA CYS A 299 -6.34 18.19 -19.02
C CYS A 299 -6.47 18.67 -20.46
N ASN A 300 -5.37 18.69 -21.22
CA ASN A 300 -5.38 19.08 -22.63
C ASN A 300 -6.18 18.11 -23.51
N THR A 301 -6.13 16.82 -23.20
CA THR A 301 -6.90 15.80 -23.92
C THR A 301 -8.41 15.99 -23.67
N ASN A 302 -8.81 16.21 -22.43
CA ASN A 302 -10.22 16.42 -22.08
C ASN A 302 -10.80 17.72 -22.67
N LYS A 303 -10.03 18.81 -22.73
CA LYS A 303 -10.45 20.07 -23.40
C LYS A 303 -10.69 19.94 -24.90
N LYS A 304 -10.10 18.94 -25.55
CA LYS A 304 -10.32 18.66 -26.99
C LYS A 304 -11.56 17.81 -27.25
N LEU A 305 -12.10 17.16 -26.21
CA LEU A 305 -13.25 16.27 -26.30
C LEU A 305 -14.56 16.95 -25.84
N SER A 306 -14.45 18.07 -25.13
CA SER A 306 -15.55 18.96 -24.72
C SER A 306 -15.78 20.06 -25.77
#